data_d6480c7899e3b986b3d5871bce252e5b
#
_entry.id   d6480c7899e3b986b3d5871bce252e5b
#
_cell.length_a   1.000
_cell.length_b   1.000
_cell.length_c   1.000
_cell.angle_alpha   90.00
_cell.angle_beta   90.00
_cell.angle_gamma   90.00
#
_symmetry.space_group_name_H-M   'P 1'
#
loop_
_entity.id
_entity.type
_entity.pdbx_description
1 polymer ?
#
loop_
_entity_poly.entity_id
_entity_poly.type
_entity_poly.pdbx_seq_one_letter_code
_entity_poly.pdbx_strand_id
1 'polypeptide(L)'
;MKAAVLDGIGSKFEVREVELDKPKSGELLVKVAASGLCASDLNAVDGKRKLVPFPAVIGHEAAGVVVEVGPDVTGVVAGDHVIMSIVPSCGTCEYCASGRPNYCATAGNAMSVGGLF
;
A
#
# COMPACT_ATOMS: atom_id res chain seq x y z
N MET A 1 11.40 8.60 -8.11
CA MET A 1 11.02 7.34 -8.80
C MET A 1 9.85 7.61 -9.75
N LYS A 2 9.56 6.67 -10.68
CA LYS A 2 8.38 6.81 -11.56
C LYS A 2 7.15 6.15 -10.91
N ALA A 3 6.00 6.82 -10.96
CA ALA A 3 4.73 6.29 -10.53
C ALA A 3 3.61 6.65 -11.52
N ALA A 4 2.57 5.80 -11.57
CA ALA A 4 1.34 6.10 -12.31
C ALA A 4 0.42 6.90 -11.38
N VAL A 5 0.27 8.18 -11.65
CA VAL A 5 -0.49 9.14 -10.83
C VAL A 5 -1.88 9.34 -11.42
N LEU A 6 -2.89 9.33 -10.58
CA LEU A 6 -4.28 9.65 -10.89
C LEU A 6 -4.64 11.00 -10.26
N ASP A 7 -4.97 12.00 -11.06
CA ASP A 7 -5.23 13.37 -10.56
C ASP A 7 -6.66 13.58 -10.06
N GLY A 8 -7.57 12.72 -10.43
CA GLY A 8 -8.97 12.84 -10.05
C GLY A 8 -9.86 11.79 -10.68
N ILE A 9 -11.13 11.82 -10.31
CA ILE A 9 -12.15 10.93 -10.86
C ILE A 9 -12.28 11.17 -12.37
N GLY A 10 -12.28 10.09 -13.14
CA GLY A 10 -12.38 10.12 -14.61
C GLY A 10 -11.08 10.54 -15.32
N SER A 11 -10.02 10.87 -14.60
CA SER A 11 -8.71 11.17 -15.20
C SER A 11 -8.04 9.92 -15.75
N LYS A 12 -7.10 10.11 -16.66
CA LYS A 12 -6.17 9.05 -17.07
C LYS A 12 -5.00 9.00 -16.10
N PHE A 13 -4.40 7.83 -15.97
CA PHE A 13 -3.12 7.70 -15.28
C PHE A 13 -2.02 8.36 -16.09
N GLU A 14 -1.18 9.13 -15.41
CA GLU A 14 0.02 9.73 -15.99
C GLU A 14 1.26 9.22 -15.24
N VAL A 15 2.26 8.77 -16.00
CA VAL A 15 3.55 8.37 -15.42
C VAL A 15 4.37 9.61 -15.14
N ARG A 16 4.66 9.87 -13.87
CA ARG A 16 5.44 11.03 -13.41
C ARG A 16 6.59 10.61 -12.51
N GLU A 17 7.59 11.47 -12.44
CA GLU A 17 8.60 11.40 -11.38
C GLU A 17 7.95 11.86 -10.06
N VAL A 18 8.11 11.05 -9.02
CA VAL A 18 7.66 11.35 -7.66
C VAL A 18 8.79 11.12 -6.67
N GLU A 19 8.80 11.88 -5.60
CA GLU A 19 9.67 11.66 -4.46
C GLU A 19 8.96 10.73 -3.47
N LEU A 20 9.72 9.92 -2.78
CA LEU A 20 9.23 9.01 -1.77
C LEU A 20 10.02 9.25 -0.51
N ASP A 21 9.32 9.48 0.59
CA ASP A 21 9.93 9.60 1.92
C ASP A 21 10.64 8.29 2.31
N LYS A 22 11.59 8.41 3.24
CA LYS A 22 12.17 7.23 3.88
C LYS A 22 11.11 6.49 4.69
N PRO A 23 11.22 5.16 4.78
CA PRO A 23 10.27 4.38 5.56
C PRO A 23 10.28 4.80 7.04
N LYS A 24 9.10 5.07 7.57
CA LYS A 24 8.86 5.42 8.97
C LYS A 24 8.83 4.16 9.84
N SER A 25 8.57 4.33 11.14
CA SER A 25 8.40 3.20 12.06
C SER A 25 7.32 2.24 11.56
N GLY A 26 7.66 0.96 11.47
CA GLY A 26 6.77 -0.10 10.98
C GLY A 26 6.63 -0.19 9.45
N GLU A 27 7.33 0.64 8.67
CA GLU A 27 7.22 0.68 7.21
C GLU A 27 8.42 -0.01 6.54
N LEU A 28 8.18 -0.47 5.31
CA LEU A 28 9.19 -1.07 4.43
C LEU A 28 9.23 -0.29 3.11
N LEU A 29 10.42 -0.07 2.58
CA LEU A 29 10.60 0.33 1.19
C LEU A 29 10.81 -0.90 0.32
N VAL A 30 9.91 -1.12 -0.63
CA VAL A 30 9.92 -2.30 -1.50
C VAL A 30 10.17 -1.86 -2.94
N LYS A 31 11.18 -2.45 -3.58
CA LYS A 31 11.37 -2.34 -5.03
C LYS A 31 10.40 -3.28 -5.72
N VAL A 32 9.32 -2.72 -6.27
CA VAL A 32 8.27 -3.49 -6.94
C VAL A 32 8.83 -4.18 -8.18
N ALA A 33 8.60 -5.48 -8.29
CA ALA A 33 8.96 -6.31 -9.44
C ALA A 33 7.75 -6.64 -10.31
N ALA A 34 6.57 -6.77 -9.72
CA ALA A 34 5.31 -7.01 -10.41
C ALA A 34 4.15 -6.34 -9.68
N SER A 35 3.17 -5.85 -10.42
CA SER A 35 1.95 -5.25 -9.89
C SER A 35 0.74 -5.75 -10.67
N GLY A 36 -0.35 -6.03 -9.98
CA GLY A 36 -1.65 -6.35 -10.56
C GLY A 36 -2.57 -5.12 -10.64
N LEU A 37 -3.65 -5.26 -11.40
CA LEU A 37 -4.76 -4.30 -11.46
C LEU A 37 -6.02 -4.98 -10.97
N CYS A 38 -6.65 -4.41 -9.98
CA CYS A 38 -7.90 -4.88 -9.40
C CYS A 38 -9.10 -4.05 -9.90
N ALA A 39 -10.28 -4.65 -9.88
CA ALA A 39 -11.52 -3.91 -10.17
C ALA A 39 -11.77 -2.75 -9.20
N SER A 40 -11.23 -2.79 -7.98
CA SER A 40 -11.29 -1.69 -7.02
C SER A 40 -10.52 -0.44 -7.48
N ASP A 41 -9.45 -0.60 -8.27
CA ASP A 41 -8.71 0.51 -8.86
C ASP A 41 -9.56 1.22 -9.91
N LEU A 42 -10.30 0.47 -10.74
CA LEU A 42 -11.27 1.02 -11.68
C LEU A 42 -12.42 1.75 -10.96
N ASN A 43 -12.88 1.22 -9.83
CA ASN A 43 -13.91 1.88 -9.02
C ASN A 43 -13.43 3.22 -8.45
N ALA A 44 -12.14 3.37 -8.15
CA ALA A 44 -11.56 4.64 -7.75
C ALA A 44 -11.52 5.63 -8.93
N VAL A 45 -11.11 5.18 -10.12
CA VAL A 45 -11.10 6.00 -11.35
C VAL A 45 -12.52 6.46 -11.70
N ASP A 46 -13.51 5.57 -11.62
CA ASP A 46 -14.91 5.87 -11.93
C ASP A 46 -15.61 6.70 -10.83
N GLY A 47 -14.98 6.95 -9.70
CA GLY A 47 -15.59 7.66 -8.57
C GLY A 47 -16.68 6.88 -7.83
N LYS A 48 -16.81 5.58 -8.11
CA LYS A 48 -17.76 4.69 -7.42
C LYS A 48 -17.42 4.48 -5.94
N ARG A 49 -16.15 4.71 -5.59
CA ARG A 49 -15.65 4.61 -4.23
C ARG A 49 -14.63 5.71 -3.96
N LYS A 50 -14.87 6.55 -2.96
CA LYS A 50 -13.87 7.48 -2.43
C LYS A 50 -12.88 6.67 -1.59
N LEU A 51 -11.74 6.35 -2.16
CA LEU A 51 -10.70 5.58 -1.46
C LEU A 51 -9.58 6.46 -0.94
N VAL A 52 -9.23 7.51 -1.67
CA VAL A 52 -8.05 8.35 -1.37
C VAL A 52 -8.28 9.79 -1.81
N PRO A 53 -7.64 10.78 -1.18
CA PRO A 53 -7.55 12.12 -1.74
C PRO A 53 -6.69 12.10 -3.02
N PHE A 54 -7.00 12.96 -3.98
CA PHE A 54 -6.21 13.14 -5.20
C PHE A 54 -5.25 14.32 -5.07
N PRO A 55 -4.10 14.34 -5.77
CA PRO A 55 -3.60 13.28 -6.65
C PRO A 55 -3.16 12.03 -5.88
N ALA A 56 -3.23 10.86 -6.49
CA ALA A 56 -2.92 9.61 -5.83
C ALA A 56 -2.19 8.61 -6.75
N VAL A 57 -1.34 7.79 -6.15
CA VAL A 57 -0.87 6.54 -6.74
C VAL A 57 -1.69 5.42 -6.11
N ILE A 58 -2.49 4.73 -6.90
CA ILE A 58 -3.35 3.66 -6.42
C ILE A 58 -2.82 2.29 -6.83
N GLY A 59 -3.28 1.26 -6.16
CA GLY A 59 -2.88 -0.13 -6.34
C GLY A 59 -2.61 -0.79 -4.99
N HIS A 60 -2.88 -2.08 -4.91
CA HIS A 60 -2.73 -2.85 -3.67
C HIS A 60 -2.30 -4.29 -3.95
N GLU A 61 -1.94 -4.58 -5.18
CA GLU A 61 -1.46 -5.88 -5.62
C GLU A 61 -0.02 -5.72 -6.12
N ALA A 62 0.95 -5.98 -5.27
CA ALA A 62 2.35 -5.89 -5.64
C ALA A 62 3.18 -7.00 -5.01
N ALA A 63 4.24 -7.38 -5.74
CA ALA A 63 5.31 -8.23 -5.24
C ALA A 63 6.66 -7.56 -5.56
N GLY A 64 7.64 -7.76 -4.70
CA GLY A 64 8.94 -7.13 -4.86
C GLY A 64 9.97 -7.57 -3.85
N VAL A 65 11.06 -6.82 -3.80
CA VAL A 65 12.19 -7.05 -2.90
C VAL A 65 12.31 -5.87 -1.94
N VAL A 66 12.43 -6.15 -0.65
CA VAL A 66 12.67 -5.14 0.37
C VAL A 66 14.03 -4.49 0.14
N VAL A 67 14.09 -3.17 0.05
CA VAL A 67 15.34 -2.42 -0.12
C VAL A 67 15.74 -1.63 1.11
N GLU A 68 14.77 -1.20 1.91
CA GLU A 68 15.01 -0.50 3.18
C GLU A 68 13.95 -0.88 4.19
N VAL A 69 14.34 -0.93 5.46
CA VAL A 69 13.48 -1.30 6.59
C VAL A 69 13.43 -0.12 7.54
N GLY A 70 12.24 0.38 7.85
CA GLY A 70 12.04 1.43 8.83
C GLY A 70 12.26 0.95 10.27
N PRO A 71 12.33 1.88 11.24
CA PRO A 71 12.43 1.51 12.64
C PRO A 71 11.28 0.57 13.09
N ASP A 72 11.55 -0.22 14.13
CA ASP A 72 10.58 -1.11 14.79
C ASP A 72 10.00 -2.25 13.93
N VAL A 73 10.45 -2.42 12.70
CA VAL A 73 10.09 -3.58 11.88
C VAL A 73 10.87 -4.80 12.35
N THR A 74 10.17 -5.92 12.54
CA THR A 74 10.75 -7.21 12.94
C THR A 74 10.33 -8.30 11.96
N GLY A 75 11.19 -9.31 11.79
CA GLY A 75 10.88 -10.48 10.97
C GLY A 75 11.02 -10.29 9.46
N VAL A 76 11.42 -9.09 9.00
CA VAL A 76 11.70 -8.79 7.59
C VAL A 76 13.00 -8.00 7.50
N VAL A 77 13.83 -8.30 6.51
CA VAL A 77 15.10 -7.62 6.27
C VAL A 77 15.26 -7.19 4.81
N ALA A 78 16.19 -6.28 4.54
CA ALA A 78 16.52 -5.92 3.16
C ALA A 78 17.02 -7.15 2.39
N GLY A 79 16.51 -7.33 1.18
CA GLY A 79 16.74 -8.50 0.33
C GLY A 79 15.61 -9.53 0.36
N ASP A 80 14.70 -9.47 1.32
CA ASP A 80 13.55 -10.39 1.37
C ASP A 80 12.59 -10.16 0.20
N HIS A 81 12.07 -11.25 -0.34
CA HIS A 81 11.00 -11.23 -1.34
C HIS A 81 9.65 -11.20 -0.62
N VAL A 82 8.84 -10.21 -0.96
CA VAL A 82 7.55 -9.96 -0.30
C VAL A 82 6.42 -9.79 -1.29
N ILE A 83 5.21 -10.11 -0.83
CA ILE A 83 3.96 -9.76 -1.49
C ILE A 83 3.17 -8.84 -0.58
N MET A 84 2.49 -7.86 -1.19
CA MET A 84 1.66 -6.91 -0.47
C MET A 84 0.31 -7.53 -0.12
N SER A 85 -0.16 -7.35 1.11
CA SER A 85 -1.53 -7.65 1.51
C SER A 85 -2.38 -6.38 1.48
N ILE A 86 -3.59 -6.46 0.92
CA ILE A 86 -4.55 -5.35 0.97
C ILE A 86 -5.00 -5.03 2.40
N VAL A 87 -4.95 -6.00 3.31
CA VAL A 87 -5.33 -5.82 4.71
C VAL A 87 -4.08 -5.61 5.56
N PRO A 88 -3.78 -4.37 5.98
CA PRO A 88 -2.68 -4.11 6.90
C PRO A 88 -3.03 -4.70 8.27
N SER A 89 -2.21 -5.62 8.77
CA SER A 89 -2.43 -6.27 10.05
C SER A 89 -1.53 -5.66 11.13
N CYS A 90 -2.10 -5.34 12.30
CA CYS A 90 -1.33 -4.74 13.40
C CYS A 90 -0.49 -5.75 14.19
N GLY A 91 -0.70 -7.06 14.00
CA GLY A 91 0.00 -8.12 14.71
C GLY A 91 -0.43 -8.34 16.17
N THR A 92 -1.10 -7.39 16.81
CA THR A 92 -1.32 -7.38 18.27
C THR A 92 -2.78 -7.52 18.72
N CYS A 93 -3.77 -7.21 17.87
CA CYS A 93 -5.17 -7.35 18.24
C CYS A 93 -5.59 -8.83 18.37
N GLU A 94 -6.72 -9.09 18.99
CA GLU A 94 -7.28 -10.43 19.21
C GLU A 94 -7.30 -11.28 17.93
N TYR A 95 -7.72 -10.69 16.81
CA TYR A 95 -7.78 -11.40 15.53
C TYR A 95 -6.38 -11.75 15.01
N CYS A 96 -5.45 -10.81 15.04
CA CYS A 96 -4.07 -11.07 14.62
C CYS A 96 -3.41 -12.13 15.52
N ALA A 97 -3.52 -12.01 16.83
CA ALA A 97 -2.96 -12.94 17.80
C ALA A 97 -3.56 -14.35 17.69
N SER A 98 -4.81 -14.47 17.23
CA SER A 98 -5.47 -15.76 17.00
C SER A 98 -5.26 -16.34 15.58
N GLY A 99 -4.33 -15.78 14.78
CA GLY A 99 -4.03 -16.26 13.42
C GLY A 99 -5.06 -15.86 12.35
N ARG A 100 -5.86 -14.83 12.61
CA ARG A 100 -6.87 -14.28 11.70
C ARG A 100 -6.57 -12.82 11.32
N PRO A 101 -5.37 -12.49 10.78
CA PRO A 101 -4.97 -11.11 10.49
C PRO A 101 -5.84 -10.42 9.45
N ASN A 102 -6.53 -11.17 8.60
CA ASN A 102 -7.51 -10.65 7.64
C ASN A 102 -8.73 -9.98 8.30
N TYR A 103 -8.98 -10.22 9.59
CA TYR A 103 -10.00 -9.55 10.41
C TYR A 103 -9.40 -8.50 11.36
N CYS A 104 -8.20 -8.02 11.09
CA CYS A 104 -7.54 -7.05 11.96
C CYS A 104 -8.45 -5.88 12.33
N ALA A 105 -8.62 -5.63 13.62
CA ALA A 105 -9.54 -4.62 14.15
C ALA A 105 -9.15 -3.17 13.72
N THR A 106 -7.89 -2.93 13.42
CA THR A 106 -7.38 -1.60 13.01
C THR A 106 -7.23 -1.44 11.50
N ALA A 107 -7.43 -2.51 10.72
CA ALA A 107 -7.23 -2.49 9.27
C ALA A 107 -8.09 -1.44 8.55
N GLY A 108 -9.33 -1.26 8.99
CA GLY A 108 -10.26 -0.29 8.39
C GLY A 108 -9.74 1.14 8.45
N ASN A 109 -9.12 1.53 9.56
CA ASN A 109 -8.53 2.86 9.72
C ASN A 109 -7.31 3.04 8.80
N ALA A 110 -6.42 2.05 8.75
CA ALA A 110 -5.24 2.10 7.90
C ALA A 110 -5.59 2.13 6.40
N MET A 111 -6.62 1.39 5.98
CA MET A 111 -7.11 1.40 4.60
C MET A 111 -7.81 2.71 4.20
N SER A 112 -8.35 3.47 5.15
CA SER A 112 -9.07 4.73 4.88
C SER A 112 -8.15 5.96 4.83
N VAL A 113 -6.94 5.85 5.34
CA VAL A 113 -5.97 6.96 5.37
C VAL A 113 -5.24 7.14 4.04
N GLY A 114 -5.50 6.30 3.05
CA GLY A 114 -4.89 6.24 1.73
C GLY A 114 -4.14 7.50 1.30
N GLY A 115 -2.88 7.45 1.32
CA GLY A 115 -1.99 8.57 1.04
C GLY A 115 -0.66 8.32 1.75
N LEU A 116 0.05 7.33 1.28
CA LEU A 116 1.44 7.10 1.67
C LEU A 116 2.37 7.76 0.65
N PHE A 117 2.22 9.06 0.46
CA PHE A 117 3.20 9.86 -0.28
C PHE A 117 3.44 11.15 0.44
#